data_918df3efa9a85ad9278fdcbacfa632cb
#
_entry.id   918df3efa9a85ad9278fdcbacfa632cb
#
_cell.length_a   1.000
_cell.length_b   1.000
_cell.length_c   1.000
_cell.angle_alpha   90.00
_cell.angle_beta   90.00
_cell.angle_gamma   90.00
#
_symmetry.space_group_name_H-M   'P 1'
#
loop_
_entity.id
_entity.type
_entity.pdbx_description
1 polymer ?
#
loop_
_entity_poly.entity_id
_entity_poly.type
_entity_poly.pdbx_seq_one_letter_code
_entity_poly.pdbx_strand_id
1 'polypeptide(L)'
;MTYTDPHLVRTLQIILEFLGTFAFAISGIRHAAQKHFDWFGGYVCGFAVAIGGGTIRDAMLGVRPFWMSNIMYVLVTGLALFLVILSRKWIKRLDNAWFVFDTLGLALFTIAGIQKTIALGHSFWVAVIMGCITGVAGGVIR
;
A
#
# COMPACT_ATOMS: atom_id res chain seq x y z
N MET A 1 30.41 4.56 -4.05
CA MET A 1 29.30 4.42 -3.09
C MET A 1 28.71 5.81 -2.89
N THR A 2 27.63 6.13 -3.58
CA THR A 2 26.92 7.40 -3.44
C THR A 2 26.26 7.40 -2.06
N TYR A 3 26.74 8.28 -1.21
CA TYR A 3 26.15 8.59 0.10
C TYR A 3 24.78 9.19 -0.14
N THR A 4 23.75 8.36 -0.13
CA THR A 4 22.37 8.82 -0.27
C THR A 4 22.00 9.50 1.05
N ASP A 5 21.70 10.80 1.00
CA ASP A 5 21.27 11.56 2.16
C ASP A 5 20.15 10.83 2.91
N PRO A 6 20.27 10.61 4.24
CA PRO A 6 19.25 9.91 5.02
C PRO A 6 17.86 10.56 4.90
N HIS A 7 17.82 11.87 4.70
CA HIS A 7 16.58 12.62 4.47
C HIS A 7 15.92 12.27 3.14
N LEU A 8 16.71 12.11 2.08
CA LEU A 8 16.21 11.73 0.76
C LEU A 8 15.62 10.33 0.77
N VAL A 9 16.32 9.37 1.37
CA VAL A 9 15.86 7.97 1.49
C VAL A 9 14.53 7.91 2.27
N ARG A 10 14.44 8.63 3.38
CA ARG A 10 13.21 8.69 4.19
C ARG A 10 12.05 9.33 3.43
N THR A 11 12.31 10.40 2.69
CA THR A 11 11.29 11.09 1.89
C THR A 11 10.78 10.19 0.78
N LEU A 12 11.68 9.53 0.05
CA LEU A 12 11.31 8.56 -0.99
C LEU A 12 10.48 7.40 -0.42
N GLN A 13 10.85 6.86 0.75
CA GLN A 13 10.11 5.81 1.42
C GLN A 13 8.67 6.26 1.74
N ILE A 14 8.50 7.45 2.31
CA ILE A 14 7.17 8.01 2.62
C ILE A 14 6.33 8.16 1.34
N ILE A 15 6.92 8.68 0.27
CA ILE A 15 6.22 8.83 -1.01
C ILE A 15 5.78 7.47 -1.56
N LEU A 16 6.66 6.47 -1.54
CA LEU A 16 6.34 5.12 -1.99
C LEU A 16 5.22 4.47 -1.16
N GLU A 17 5.25 4.65 0.16
CA GLU A 17 4.20 4.16 1.06
C GLU A 17 2.86 4.85 0.80
N PHE A 18 2.83 6.17 0.56
CA PHE A 18 1.60 6.90 0.22
C PHE A 18 1.01 6.45 -1.11
N LEU A 19 1.82 6.38 -2.15
CA LEU A 19 1.39 5.94 -3.48
C LEU A 19 0.94 4.48 -3.47
N GLY A 20 1.68 3.62 -2.77
CA GLY A 20 1.32 2.21 -2.60
C GLY A 20 0.01 2.02 -1.83
N THR A 21 -0.19 2.79 -0.74
CA THR A 21 -1.43 2.81 0.04
C THR A 21 -2.61 3.24 -0.83
N PHE A 22 -2.45 4.29 -1.62
CA PHE A 22 -3.48 4.77 -2.54
C PHE A 22 -3.85 3.72 -3.60
N ALA A 23 -2.85 3.12 -4.24
CA ALA A 23 -3.06 2.10 -5.26
C ALA A 23 -3.77 0.85 -4.70
N PHE A 24 -3.31 0.34 -3.57
CA PHE A 24 -3.95 -0.81 -2.92
C PHE A 24 -5.32 -0.49 -2.33
N ALA A 25 -5.55 0.74 -1.84
CA ALA A 25 -6.86 1.17 -1.40
C ALA A 25 -7.87 1.12 -2.55
N ILE A 26 -7.53 1.68 -3.71
CA ILE A 26 -8.38 1.60 -4.91
C ILE A 26 -8.66 0.15 -5.28
N SER A 27 -7.64 -0.71 -5.31
CA SER A 27 -7.78 -2.12 -5.62
C SER A 27 -8.73 -2.83 -4.64
N GLY A 28 -8.55 -2.64 -3.33
CA GLY A 28 -9.37 -3.26 -2.29
C GLY A 28 -10.83 -2.77 -2.28
N ILE A 29 -11.05 -1.44 -2.35
CA ILE A 29 -12.39 -0.84 -2.39
C ILE A 29 -13.19 -1.39 -3.56
N ARG A 30 -12.57 -1.49 -4.69
CA ARG A 30 -13.25 -1.97 -5.86
C ARG A 30 -13.54 -3.46 -5.78
N HIS A 31 -12.64 -4.28 -5.26
CA HIS A 31 -12.92 -5.67 -5.03
C HIS A 31 -14.13 -5.86 -4.10
N ALA A 32 -14.23 -5.08 -3.03
CA ALA A 32 -15.39 -5.05 -2.15
C ALA A 32 -16.66 -4.61 -2.89
N ALA A 33 -16.57 -3.62 -3.78
CA ALA A 33 -17.70 -3.16 -4.58
C ALA A 33 -18.24 -4.23 -5.54
N GLN A 34 -17.39 -5.13 -6.06
CA GLN A 34 -17.82 -6.29 -6.88
C GLN A 34 -18.58 -7.34 -6.05
N LYS A 35 -18.28 -7.41 -4.76
CA LYS A 35 -18.96 -8.30 -3.81
C LYS A 35 -20.20 -7.67 -3.18
N HIS A 36 -20.66 -6.52 -3.73
CA HIS A 36 -21.84 -5.79 -3.26
C HIS A 36 -21.76 -5.28 -1.82
N PHE A 37 -20.55 -5.02 -1.31
CA PHE A 37 -20.37 -4.39 -0.02
C PHE A 37 -20.91 -2.95 -0.06
N ASP A 38 -21.41 -2.48 1.08
CA ASP A 38 -21.80 -1.09 1.26
C ASP A 38 -20.56 -0.16 1.27
N TRP A 39 -20.80 1.14 1.35
CA TRP A 39 -19.72 2.14 1.31
C TRP A 39 -18.72 1.99 2.45
N PHE A 40 -19.24 1.68 3.64
CA PHE A 40 -18.41 1.50 4.83
C PHE A 40 -17.58 0.21 4.72
N GLY A 41 -18.21 -0.87 4.33
CA GLY A 41 -17.49 -2.15 4.07
C GLY A 41 -16.44 -2.01 3.00
N GLY A 42 -16.74 -1.26 1.92
CA GLY A 42 -15.77 -0.93 0.88
C GLY A 42 -14.56 -0.15 1.41
N TYR A 43 -14.80 0.84 2.27
CA TYR A 43 -13.73 1.61 2.91
C TYR A 43 -12.85 0.74 3.81
N VAL A 44 -13.48 -0.07 4.68
CA VAL A 44 -12.76 -0.96 5.61
C VAL A 44 -11.91 -1.99 4.84
N CYS A 45 -12.48 -2.60 3.79
CA CYS A 45 -11.73 -3.52 2.93
C CYS A 45 -10.54 -2.82 2.25
N GLY A 46 -10.78 -1.66 1.67
CA GLY A 46 -9.71 -0.88 1.02
C GLY A 46 -8.61 -0.49 1.99
N PHE A 47 -8.98 -0.06 3.19
CA PHE A 47 -8.04 0.28 4.24
C PHE A 47 -7.23 -0.94 4.67
N ALA A 48 -7.88 -2.08 4.96
CA ALA A 48 -7.20 -3.31 5.35
C ALA A 48 -6.20 -3.80 4.31
N VAL A 49 -6.57 -3.76 3.02
CA VAL A 49 -5.68 -4.12 1.90
C VAL A 49 -4.52 -3.14 1.80
N ALA A 50 -4.79 -1.83 1.94
CA ALA A 50 -3.80 -0.79 1.78
C ALA A 50 -2.72 -0.79 2.88
N ILE A 51 -3.11 -1.06 4.13
CA ILE A 51 -2.17 -1.05 5.26
C ILE A 51 -1.61 -2.43 5.59
N GLY A 52 -2.26 -3.51 5.15
CA GLY A 52 -1.98 -4.88 5.59
C GLY A 52 -0.54 -5.31 5.36
N GLY A 53 -0.03 -5.14 4.15
CA GLY A 53 1.35 -5.51 3.80
C GLY A 53 2.39 -4.77 4.63
N GLY A 54 2.25 -3.45 4.76
CA GLY A 54 3.13 -2.63 5.58
C GLY A 54 3.02 -2.91 7.07
N THR A 55 1.83 -3.27 7.56
CA THR A 55 1.62 -3.65 8.96
C THR A 55 2.34 -4.96 9.30
N ILE A 56 2.22 -5.97 8.43
CA ILE A 56 2.92 -7.25 8.59
C ILE A 56 4.44 -7.02 8.59
N ARG A 57 4.95 -6.24 7.62
CA ARG A 57 6.36 -5.86 7.56
C ARG A 57 6.82 -5.21 8.86
N ASP A 58 6.11 -4.17 9.30
CA ASP A 58 6.51 -3.38 10.46
C ASP A 58 6.46 -4.20 11.75
N ALA A 59 5.47 -5.08 11.89
CA ALA A 59 5.37 -6.03 13.01
C ALA A 59 6.56 -7.02 13.01
N MET A 60 6.94 -7.56 11.85
CA MET A 60 8.09 -8.47 11.75
C MET A 60 9.42 -7.76 12.02
N LEU A 61 9.53 -6.49 11.67
CA LEU A 61 10.72 -5.66 11.95
C LEU A 61 10.74 -5.09 13.38
N GLY A 62 9.71 -5.34 14.19
CA GLY A 62 9.61 -4.85 15.57
C GLY A 62 9.43 -3.34 15.68
N VAL A 63 8.90 -2.71 14.65
CA VAL A 63 8.64 -1.26 14.62
C VAL A 63 7.13 -0.98 14.58
N ARG A 64 6.75 0.26 14.96
CA ARG A 64 5.34 0.67 14.88
C ARG A 64 4.87 0.67 13.43
N PRO A 65 3.66 0.16 13.13
CA PRO A 65 3.04 0.26 11.82
C PRO A 65 3.01 1.69 11.31
N PHE A 66 3.40 1.90 10.05
CA PHE A 66 3.58 3.22 9.44
C PHE A 66 2.32 4.11 9.51
N TRP A 67 1.14 3.52 9.34
CA TRP A 67 -0.13 4.24 9.39
C TRP A 67 -0.52 4.75 10.79
N MET A 68 -0.02 4.10 11.86
CA MET A 68 -0.24 4.56 13.24
C MET A 68 0.53 5.85 13.56
N SER A 69 1.58 6.13 12.80
CA SER A 69 2.41 7.32 13.00
C SER A 69 1.88 8.55 12.26
N ASN A 70 0.95 8.37 11.30
CA ASN A 70 0.45 9.47 10.48
C ASN A 70 -0.99 9.19 9.99
N ILE A 71 -1.93 10.03 10.46
CA ILE A 71 -3.35 9.98 10.07
C ILE A 71 -3.58 10.14 8.56
N MET A 72 -2.61 10.70 7.84
CA MET A 72 -2.72 10.93 6.40
C MET A 72 -2.96 9.64 5.61
N TYR A 73 -2.49 8.48 6.08
CA TYR A 73 -2.76 7.20 5.41
C TYR A 73 -4.24 6.83 5.45
N VAL A 74 -4.93 7.13 6.55
CA VAL A 74 -6.39 6.97 6.69
C VAL A 74 -7.12 7.90 5.73
N LEU A 75 -6.66 9.16 5.62
CA LEU A 75 -7.25 10.15 4.71
C LEU A 75 -7.03 9.78 3.23
N VAL A 76 -5.85 9.28 2.89
CA VAL A 76 -5.54 8.80 1.52
C VAL A 76 -6.45 7.64 1.11
N THR A 77 -6.75 6.73 2.02
CA THR A 77 -7.73 5.65 1.77
C THR A 77 -9.15 6.21 1.58
N GLY A 78 -9.53 7.23 2.35
CA GLY A 78 -10.79 7.94 2.17
C GLY A 78 -10.88 8.66 0.83
N LEU A 79 -9.79 9.29 0.40
CA LEU A 79 -9.69 9.91 -0.93
C LEU A 79 -9.81 8.85 -2.05
N ALA A 80 -9.18 7.69 -1.88
CA ALA A 80 -9.31 6.58 -2.82
C ALA A 80 -10.77 6.10 -2.94
N LEU A 81 -11.50 6.00 -1.82
CA LEU A 81 -12.93 5.69 -1.82
C LEU A 81 -13.72 6.73 -2.61
N PHE A 82 -13.51 8.01 -2.31
CA PHE A 82 -14.20 9.11 -2.99
C PHE A 82 -13.97 9.06 -4.51
N LEU A 83 -12.74 8.83 -4.93
CA LEU A 83 -12.39 8.71 -6.35
C LEU A 83 -13.05 7.49 -7.01
N VAL A 84 -13.08 6.35 -6.34
CA VAL A 84 -13.75 5.15 -6.85
C VAL A 84 -15.24 5.39 -7.01
N ILE A 85 -15.88 6.11 -6.07
CA ILE A 85 -17.29 6.49 -6.16
C ILE A 85 -17.53 7.39 -7.35
N LEU A 86 -16.75 8.45 -7.50
CA LEU A 86 -16.89 9.44 -8.57
C LEU A 86 -16.64 8.80 -9.95
N SER A 87 -15.71 7.88 -10.03
CA SER A 87 -15.34 7.20 -11.27
C SER A 87 -16.26 6.05 -11.67
N ARG A 88 -17.35 5.79 -10.92
CA ARG A 88 -18.26 4.65 -11.14
C ARG A 88 -18.77 4.51 -12.58
N LYS A 89 -19.02 5.65 -13.24
CA LYS A 89 -19.48 5.68 -14.65
C LYS A 89 -18.38 5.34 -15.66
N TRP A 90 -17.14 5.70 -15.37
CA TRP A 90 -15.98 5.49 -16.25
C TRP A 90 -15.37 4.11 -16.07
N ILE A 91 -15.45 3.59 -14.88
CA ILE A 91 -14.82 2.35 -14.43
C ILE A 91 -15.51 1.10 -15.03
N LYS A 92 -16.80 1.16 -15.37
CA LYS A 92 -17.48 0.07 -16.09
C LYS A 92 -16.87 -0.21 -17.47
N ARG A 93 -16.12 0.73 -18.04
CA ARG A 93 -15.43 0.58 -19.35
C ARG A 93 -13.99 0.05 -19.26
N LEU A 94 -13.41 0.02 -18.05
CA LEU A 94 -12.00 -0.30 -17.83
C LEU A 94 -11.87 -1.53 -16.91
N ASP A 95 -12.38 -2.68 -17.37
CA ASP A 95 -12.30 -3.92 -16.60
C ASP A 95 -10.87 -4.36 -16.23
N ASN A 96 -9.86 -3.89 -16.95
CA ASN A 96 -8.45 -4.20 -16.69
C ASN A 96 -7.71 -3.15 -15.83
N ALA A 97 -8.34 -2.00 -15.52
CA ALA A 97 -7.63 -0.91 -14.82
C ALA A 97 -7.20 -1.25 -13.38
N TRP A 98 -7.96 -2.18 -12.72
CA TRP A 98 -7.67 -2.60 -11.34
C TRP A 98 -6.41 -3.46 -11.24
N PHE A 99 -6.09 -4.28 -12.26
CA PHE A 99 -4.86 -5.03 -12.34
C PHE A 99 -3.65 -4.09 -12.34
N VAL A 100 -3.78 -2.93 -12.98
CA VAL A 100 -2.74 -1.89 -12.96
C VAL A 100 -2.53 -1.33 -11.56
N PHE A 101 -3.60 -0.99 -10.84
CA PHE A 101 -3.49 -0.47 -9.48
C PHE A 101 -2.94 -1.52 -8.50
N ASP A 102 -3.32 -2.76 -8.64
CA ASP A 102 -2.79 -3.86 -7.84
C ASP A 102 -1.29 -4.08 -8.11
N THR A 103 -0.91 -4.12 -9.38
CA THR A 103 0.50 -4.26 -9.79
C THR A 103 1.35 -3.08 -9.31
N LEU A 104 0.84 -1.85 -9.42
CA LEU A 104 1.50 -0.66 -8.91
C LEU A 104 1.67 -0.72 -7.39
N GLY A 105 0.62 -1.08 -6.67
CA GLY A 105 0.68 -1.25 -5.21
C GLY A 105 1.72 -2.28 -4.80
N LEU A 106 1.73 -3.44 -5.48
CA LEU A 106 2.70 -4.51 -5.24
C LEU A 106 4.14 -4.01 -5.47
N ALA A 107 4.41 -3.36 -6.60
CA ALA A 107 5.74 -2.85 -6.92
C ALA A 107 6.20 -1.79 -5.92
N LEU A 108 5.34 -0.81 -5.62
CA LEU A 108 5.66 0.29 -4.70
C LEU A 108 5.93 -0.21 -3.28
N PHE A 109 5.09 -1.11 -2.77
CA PHE A 109 5.29 -1.68 -1.44
C PHE A 109 6.46 -2.66 -1.36
N THR A 110 6.78 -3.37 -2.44
CA THR A 110 8.00 -4.18 -2.49
C THR A 110 9.23 -3.31 -2.35
N ILE A 111 9.32 -2.21 -3.11
CA ILE A 111 10.44 -1.27 -3.03
C ILE A 111 10.49 -0.60 -1.64
N ALA A 112 9.36 -0.12 -1.13
CA ALA A 112 9.27 0.49 0.20
C ALA A 112 9.70 -0.50 1.31
N GLY A 113 9.32 -1.77 1.18
CA GLY A 113 9.70 -2.84 2.11
C GLY A 113 11.21 -3.09 2.11
N ILE A 114 11.83 -3.17 0.93
CA ILE A 114 13.28 -3.32 0.79
C ILE A 114 14.00 -2.13 1.43
N GLN A 115 13.62 -0.91 1.05
CA GLN A 115 14.28 0.31 1.53
C GLN A 115 14.19 0.45 3.05
N LYS A 116 13.01 0.22 3.63
CA LYS A 116 12.82 0.31 5.09
C LYS A 116 13.65 -0.72 5.84
N THR A 117 13.71 -1.95 5.35
CA THR A 117 14.47 -3.03 5.96
C THR A 117 15.97 -2.73 5.94
N ILE A 118 16.50 -2.22 4.82
CA ILE A 118 17.90 -1.79 4.71
C ILE A 118 18.18 -0.60 5.65
N ALA A 119 17.28 0.38 5.71
CA ALA A 119 17.43 1.55 6.57
C ALA A 119 17.47 1.19 8.07
N LEU A 120 16.87 0.07 8.46
CA LEU A 120 16.92 -0.50 9.82
C LEU A 120 18.20 -1.33 10.09
N GLY A 121 19.12 -1.43 9.11
CA GLY A 121 20.40 -2.11 9.26
C GLY A 121 20.36 -3.62 9.03
N HIS A 122 19.27 -4.16 8.48
CA HIS A 122 19.20 -5.58 8.14
C HIS A 122 19.95 -5.91 6.86
N SER A 123 20.35 -7.16 6.69
CA SER A 123 21.07 -7.64 5.52
C SER A 123 20.20 -7.58 4.24
N PHE A 124 20.85 -7.49 3.09
CA PHE A 124 20.17 -7.36 1.79
C PHE A 124 19.19 -8.50 1.49
N TRP A 125 19.56 -9.76 1.81
CA TRP A 125 18.65 -10.89 1.58
C TRP A 125 17.38 -10.83 2.44
N VAL A 126 17.49 -10.35 3.70
CA VAL A 126 16.32 -10.11 4.55
C VAL A 126 15.46 -9.00 3.95
N ALA A 127 16.07 -7.94 3.44
CA ALA A 127 15.35 -6.84 2.81
C ALA A 127 14.54 -7.30 1.58
N VAL A 128 15.10 -8.18 0.76
CA VAL A 128 14.39 -8.74 -0.41
C VAL A 128 13.18 -9.56 0.04
N ILE A 129 13.32 -10.43 1.03
CA ILE A 129 12.21 -11.22 1.58
C ILE A 129 11.13 -10.30 2.17
N MET A 130 11.51 -9.31 2.95
CA MET A 130 10.58 -8.35 3.56
C MET A 130 9.86 -7.51 2.50
N GLY A 131 10.54 -7.14 1.43
CA GLY A 131 9.91 -6.48 0.28
C GLY A 131 8.85 -7.36 -0.37
N CYS A 132 9.18 -8.62 -0.66
CA CYS A 132 8.23 -9.58 -1.22
C CYS A 132 7.01 -9.77 -0.30
N ILE A 133 7.23 -9.98 1.00
CA ILE A 133 6.14 -10.12 1.98
C ILE A 133 5.26 -8.87 1.98
N THR A 134 5.86 -7.68 2.01
CA THR A 134 5.14 -6.41 2.05
C THR A 134 4.25 -6.22 0.83
N GLY A 135 4.77 -6.48 -0.36
CA GLY A 135 4.03 -6.35 -1.61
C GLY A 135 2.91 -7.38 -1.73
N VAL A 136 3.23 -8.65 -1.51
CA VAL A 136 2.27 -9.76 -1.70
C VAL A 136 1.17 -9.78 -0.63
N ALA A 137 1.49 -9.42 0.61
CA ALA A 137 0.53 -9.48 1.71
C ALA A 137 -0.71 -8.59 1.47
N GLY A 138 -0.55 -7.41 0.88
CA GLY A 138 -1.68 -6.57 0.47
C GLY A 138 -2.62 -7.26 -0.51
N GLY A 139 -2.06 -7.94 -1.52
CA GLY A 139 -2.83 -8.73 -2.49
C GLY A 139 -3.52 -9.95 -1.89
N VAL A 140 -2.87 -10.62 -0.92
CA VAL A 140 -3.45 -11.80 -0.23
C VAL A 140 -4.61 -11.41 0.68
N ILE A 141 -4.53 -10.26 1.37
CA ILE A 141 -5.63 -9.76 2.23
C ILE A 141 -6.86 -9.38 1.41
N ARG A 142 -6.68 -8.97 0.19
CA ARG A 142 -7.76 -8.69 -0.76
C ARG A 142 -8.50 -9.93 -1.20
#